data_bad0cc094982d3a56325df4b7bf65196
#
_entry.id   bad0cc094982d3a56325df4b7bf65196
#
_cell.length_a   1.000
_cell.length_b   1.000
_cell.length_c   1.000
_cell.angle_alpha   90.00
_cell.angle_beta   90.00
_cell.angle_gamma   90.00
#
_symmetry.space_group_name_H-M   'P 1'
#
loop_
_entity.id
_entity.type
_entity.pdbx_description
1 polymer ?
#
loop_
_entity_poly.entity_id
_entity_poly.type
_entity_poly.pdbx_seq_one_letter_code
_entity_poly.pdbx_strand_id
1 'polypeptide(L)'
;MIEDRIIAYLGEALDIPVSVEKPKGEKTFILVDKTGSEEKDKIKSATFAVQSYAQTLREAALLNEKIKIAMEGMKALTNISSVKLNTDYDFTDEETKEYRYQAVYDMVYME
;
A
#
# COMPACT_ATOMS: atom_id res chain seq x y z
N MET A 1 9.81 -5.74 10.25
CA MET A 1 8.45 -5.14 10.39
C MET A 1 7.59 -5.53 9.21
N ILE A 2 6.30 -5.56 9.42
CA ILE A 2 5.36 -5.88 8.33
C ILE A 2 5.45 -4.86 7.19
N GLU A 3 5.68 -3.59 7.50
CA GLU A 3 5.86 -2.55 6.47
C GLU A 3 6.99 -2.92 5.51
N ASP A 4 8.09 -3.43 6.03
CA ASP A 4 9.24 -3.83 5.20
C ASP A 4 8.86 -4.97 4.24
N ARG A 5 8.02 -5.89 4.69
CA ARG A 5 7.55 -6.99 3.86
C ARG A 5 6.64 -6.49 2.74
N ILE A 6 5.74 -5.56 3.05
CA ILE A 6 4.85 -4.97 2.05
C ILE A 6 5.67 -4.19 1.02
N ILE A 7 6.63 -3.40 1.49
CA ILE A 7 7.51 -2.60 0.63
C ILE A 7 8.30 -3.50 -0.33
N ALA A 8 8.93 -4.54 0.20
CA ALA A 8 9.71 -5.48 -0.62
C ALA A 8 8.83 -6.20 -1.63
N TYR A 9 7.66 -6.65 -1.20
CA TYR A 9 6.75 -7.40 -2.05
C TYR A 9 6.21 -6.53 -3.20
N LEU A 10 5.71 -5.34 -2.89
CA LEU A 10 5.16 -4.45 -3.91
C LEU A 10 6.24 -3.91 -4.84
N GLY A 11 7.42 -3.58 -4.30
CA GLY A 11 8.53 -3.10 -5.11
C GLY A 11 8.97 -4.12 -6.14
N GLU A 12 9.04 -5.39 -5.76
CA GLU A 12 9.40 -6.47 -6.67
C GLU A 12 8.29 -6.74 -7.68
N ALA A 13 7.04 -6.77 -7.22
CA ALA A 13 5.91 -7.08 -8.08
C ALA A 13 5.65 -6.01 -9.14
N LEU A 14 5.86 -4.74 -8.81
CA LEU A 14 5.45 -3.62 -9.65
C LEU A 14 6.61 -2.83 -10.26
N ASP A 15 7.84 -3.08 -9.79
CA ASP A 15 9.05 -2.38 -10.26
C ASP A 15 8.89 -0.84 -10.19
N ILE A 16 8.35 -0.36 -9.07
CA ILE A 16 8.13 1.05 -8.78
C ILE A 16 8.65 1.32 -7.39
N PRO A 17 9.24 2.50 -7.10
CA PRO A 17 9.69 2.83 -5.76
C PRO A 17 8.55 2.73 -4.74
N VAL A 18 8.78 2.00 -3.65
CA VAL A 18 7.83 1.82 -2.56
C VAL A 18 8.54 2.15 -1.25
N SER A 19 7.95 3.00 -0.44
CA SER A 19 8.58 3.42 0.81
C SER A 19 7.53 3.86 1.84
N VAL A 20 7.99 4.17 3.06
CA VAL A 20 7.12 4.74 4.10
C VAL A 20 7.15 6.26 4.08
N GLU A 21 8.11 6.86 3.38
CA GLU A 21 8.25 8.30 3.25
C GLU A 21 8.37 8.66 1.77
N LYS A 22 7.97 9.87 1.41
CA LYS A 22 8.07 10.33 0.03
C LYS A 22 9.53 10.31 -0.43
N PRO A 23 9.85 9.58 -1.52
CA PRO A 23 11.19 9.55 -2.05
C PRO A 23 11.50 10.86 -2.77
N LYS A 24 12.73 11.34 -2.64
CA LYS A 24 13.17 12.55 -3.33
C LYS A 24 13.37 12.28 -4.81
N GLY A 25 12.89 13.20 -5.65
CA GLY A 25 13.11 13.13 -7.09
C GLY A 25 12.23 12.15 -7.84
N GLU A 26 11.39 11.39 -7.15
CA GLU A 26 10.48 10.44 -7.79
C GLU A 26 9.11 11.08 -7.97
N LYS A 27 8.53 10.93 -9.15
CA LYS A 27 7.20 11.46 -9.46
C LYS A 27 6.13 10.37 -9.47
N THR A 28 6.54 9.12 -9.63
CA THR A 28 5.66 7.96 -9.57
C THR A 28 6.20 7.02 -8.51
N PHE A 29 5.44 6.80 -7.46
CA PHE A 29 5.88 5.98 -6.33
C PHE A 29 4.68 5.54 -5.50
N ILE A 30 4.94 4.60 -4.59
CA ILE A 30 3.93 4.06 -3.68
C ILE A 30 4.38 4.33 -2.25
N LEU A 31 3.47 4.86 -1.43
CA LEU A 31 3.68 4.99 0.01
C LEU A 31 2.87 3.96 0.76
N VAL A 32 3.46 3.36 1.78
CA VAL A 32 2.80 2.43 2.67
C VAL A 32 2.74 3.06 4.05
N ASP A 33 1.55 3.34 4.54
CA ASP A 33 1.32 3.99 5.82
C ASP A 33 0.46 3.11 6.71
N LYS A 34 1.01 2.74 7.88
CA LYS A 34 0.24 1.97 8.86
C LYS A 34 -0.59 2.93 9.71
N THR A 35 -1.89 2.85 9.58
CA THR A 35 -2.82 3.77 10.23
C THR A 35 -3.36 3.26 11.57
N GLY A 36 -3.19 1.99 11.87
CA GLY A 36 -3.59 1.41 13.14
C GLY A 36 -3.15 -0.03 13.27
N SER A 37 -3.05 -0.52 14.49
CA SER A 37 -2.68 -1.92 14.73
C SER A 37 -3.11 -2.39 16.11
N GLU A 38 -3.31 -3.70 16.23
CA GLU A 38 -3.61 -4.39 17.47
C GLU A 38 -2.84 -5.70 17.52
N GLU A 39 -2.58 -6.18 18.71
CA GLU A 39 -1.97 -7.50 18.89
C GLU A 39 -2.71 -8.25 19.98
N LYS A 40 -3.05 -9.52 19.71
CA LYS A 40 -3.67 -10.40 20.69
C LYS A 40 -3.12 -11.81 20.48
N ASP A 41 -2.54 -12.39 21.53
CA ASP A 41 -2.01 -13.75 21.51
C ASP A 41 -1.02 -13.99 20.37
N LYS A 42 -0.11 -13.01 20.13
CA LYS A 42 0.91 -13.04 19.08
C LYS A 42 0.35 -12.92 17.67
N ILE A 43 -0.96 -12.73 17.53
CA ILE A 43 -1.58 -12.45 16.24
C ILE A 43 -1.75 -10.95 16.12
N LYS A 44 -1.24 -10.39 15.05
CA LYS A 44 -1.30 -8.95 14.80
C LYS A 44 -2.33 -8.62 13.75
N SER A 45 -3.06 -7.54 13.97
CA SER A 45 -3.98 -6.96 13.00
C SER A 45 -3.55 -5.52 12.75
N ALA A 46 -3.51 -5.12 11.51
CA ALA A 46 -3.12 -3.76 11.17
C ALA A 46 -3.89 -3.27 9.95
N THR A 47 -4.07 -1.96 9.91
CA THR A 47 -4.67 -1.28 8.77
C THR A 47 -3.57 -0.47 8.08
N PHE A 48 -3.49 -0.61 6.77
CA PHE A 48 -2.51 0.09 5.94
C PHE A 48 -3.21 0.91 4.88
N ALA A 49 -2.75 2.14 4.70
CA ALA A 49 -3.09 2.95 3.55
C ALA A 49 -1.96 2.79 2.54
N VAL A 50 -2.28 2.29 1.35
CA VAL A 50 -1.32 2.13 0.26
C VAL A 50 -1.65 3.19 -0.77
N GLN A 51 -0.78 4.19 -0.90
CA GLN A 51 -1.03 5.37 -1.73
C GLN A 51 -0.23 5.28 -3.02
N SER A 52 -0.91 5.47 -4.14
CA SER A 52 -0.28 5.48 -5.46
C SER A 52 -0.19 6.90 -5.98
N TYR A 53 1.04 7.41 -6.07
CA TYR A 53 1.34 8.75 -6.59
C TYR A 53 1.77 8.64 -8.04
N ALA A 54 1.27 9.52 -8.89
CA ALA A 54 1.66 9.57 -10.29
C ALA A 54 1.51 10.98 -10.84
N GLN A 55 1.91 11.17 -12.08
CA GLN A 55 1.93 12.50 -12.69
C GLN A 55 0.56 12.96 -13.21
N THR A 56 -0.37 12.02 -13.37
CA THR A 56 -1.75 12.32 -13.76
C THR A 56 -2.69 11.50 -12.89
N LEU A 57 -3.94 11.94 -12.80
CA LEU A 57 -4.97 11.21 -12.06
C LEU A 57 -5.19 9.82 -12.67
N ARG A 58 -5.22 9.74 -14.01
CA ARG A 58 -5.38 8.45 -14.69
C ARG A 58 -4.26 7.48 -14.35
N GLU A 59 -3.02 7.94 -14.36
CA GLU A 59 -1.88 7.09 -14.01
C GLU A 59 -1.93 6.63 -12.56
N ALA A 60 -2.34 7.52 -11.64
CA ALA A 60 -2.50 7.16 -10.23
C ALA A 60 -3.58 6.09 -10.07
N ALA A 61 -4.70 6.25 -10.77
CA ALA A 61 -5.79 5.26 -10.74
C ALA A 61 -5.35 3.91 -11.30
N LEU A 62 -4.60 3.91 -12.41
CA LEU A 62 -4.08 2.66 -13.00
C LEU A 62 -3.08 1.98 -12.07
N LEU A 63 -2.22 2.76 -11.43
CA LEU A 63 -1.27 2.22 -10.46
C LEU A 63 -2.02 1.60 -9.27
N ASN A 64 -3.08 2.24 -8.80
CA ASN A 64 -3.94 1.71 -7.74
C ASN A 64 -4.52 0.34 -8.12
N GLU A 65 -4.96 0.17 -9.37
CA GLU A 65 -5.48 -1.13 -9.84
C GLU A 65 -4.38 -2.20 -9.82
N LYS A 66 -3.16 -1.85 -10.22
CA LYS A 66 -2.02 -2.76 -10.17
C LYS A 66 -1.69 -3.16 -8.72
N ILE A 67 -1.77 -2.21 -7.81
CA ILE A 67 -1.56 -2.48 -6.37
C ILE A 67 -2.60 -3.49 -5.88
N LYS A 68 -3.86 -3.31 -6.25
CA LYS A 68 -4.93 -4.22 -5.78
C LYS A 68 -4.71 -5.64 -6.28
N ILE A 69 -4.27 -5.80 -7.53
CA ILE A 69 -3.94 -7.13 -8.06
C ILE A 69 -2.76 -7.73 -7.31
N ALA A 70 -1.69 -6.95 -7.09
CA ALA A 70 -0.51 -7.43 -6.39
C ALA A 70 -0.82 -7.83 -4.94
N MET A 71 -1.61 -7.02 -4.23
CA MET A 71 -1.95 -7.29 -2.83
C MET A 71 -2.73 -8.59 -2.65
N GLU A 72 -3.52 -9.01 -3.64
CA GLU A 72 -4.19 -10.31 -3.60
C GLU A 72 -3.18 -11.46 -3.48
N GLY A 73 -2.05 -11.36 -4.16
CA GLY A 73 -1.00 -12.37 -4.11
C GLY A 73 -0.28 -12.43 -2.76
N MET A 74 -0.36 -11.37 -1.98
CA MET A 74 0.31 -11.30 -0.69
C MET A 74 -0.27 -12.30 0.33
N LYS A 75 -1.48 -12.76 0.13
CA LYS A 75 -2.13 -13.78 0.96
C LYS A 75 -1.36 -15.10 0.98
N ALA A 76 -0.57 -15.36 -0.05
CA ALA A 76 0.21 -16.60 -0.16
C ALA A 76 1.53 -16.57 0.61
N LEU A 77 1.93 -15.42 1.14
CA LEU A 77 3.18 -15.29 1.87
C LEU A 77 3.09 -15.92 3.26
N THR A 78 4.22 -16.43 3.73
CA THR A 78 4.33 -17.04 5.05
C THR A 78 3.94 -16.05 6.14
N ASN A 79 3.14 -16.52 7.10
CA ASN A 79 2.70 -15.74 8.26
C ASN A 79 1.76 -14.57 7.94
N ILE A 80 1.20 -14.55 6.74
CA ILE A 80 0.12 -13.63 6.39
C ILE A 80 -1.17 -14.44 6.38
N SER A 81 -2.07 -14.14 7.31
CA SER A 81 -3.33 -14.87 7.44
C SER A 81 -4.44 -14.27 6.59
N SER A 82 -4.44 -12.96 6.45
CA SER A 82 -5.53 -12.26 5.75
C SER A 82 -5.03 -10.93 5.19
N VAL A 83 -5.48 -10.62 3.98
CA VAL A 83 -5.27 -9.32 3.34
C VAL A 83 -6.61 -8.94 2.72
N LYS A 84 -7.27 -7.94 3.26
CA LYS A 84 -8.60 -7.54 2.79
C LYS A 84 -8.63 -6.06 2.41
N LEU A 85 -9.06 -5.78 1.20
CA LEU A 85 -9.32 -4.42 0.77
C LEU A 85 -10.56 -3.91 1.50
N ASN A 86 -10.40 -2.86 2.29
CA ASN A 86 -11.50 -2.19 2.98
C ASN A 86 -12.21 -1.23 2.01
N THR A 87 -11.42 -0.34 1.41
CA THR A 87 -11.93 0.64 0.44
C THR A 87 -10.77 1.20 -0.36
N ASP A 88 -11.07 1.80 -1.51
CA ASP A 88 -10.08 2.58 -2.25
C ASP A 88 -10.77 3.78 -2.90
N TYR A 89 -10.03 4.86 -3.06
CA TYR A 89 -10.62 6.11 -3.55
C TYR A 89 -9.52 7.08 -4.00
N ASP A 90 -9.97 8.08 -4.78
CA ASP A 90 -9.15 9.21 -5.19
C ASP A 90 -8.82 10.06 -3.94
N PHE A 91 -7.53 10.24 -3.67
CA PHE A 91 -7.04 10.98 -2.51
C PHE A 91 -6.15 12.14 -2.93
N THR A 92 -6.37 12.65 -4.13
CA THR A 92 -5.59 13.74 -4.71
C THR A 92 -5.66 14.99 -3.86
N ASP A 93 -4.51 15.63 -3.65
CA ASP A 93 -4.45 16.94 -3.03
C ASP A 93 -4.75 17.99 -4.10
N GLU A 94 -5.92 18.59 -4.03
CA GLU A 94 -6.38 19.55 -5.04
C GLU A 94 -5.58 20.84 -5.05
N GLU A 95 -5.02 21.24 -3.91
CA GLU A 95 -4.23 22.47 -3.82
C GLU A 95 -2.88 22.33 -4.50
N THR A 96 -2.18 21.23 -4.24
CA THR A 96 -0.85 20.99 -4.79
C THR A 96 -0.86 20.22 -6.10
N LYS A 97 -2.02 19.66 -6.48
CA LYS A 97 -2.17 18.77 -7.64
C LYS A 97 -1.29 17.54 -7.56
N GLU A 98 -1.09 17.03 -6.34
CA GLU A 98 -0.47 15.72 -6.15
C GLU A 98 -1.54 14.66 -6.40
N TYR A 99 -1.50 14.07 -7.59
CA TYR A 99 -2.45 13.04 -7.98
C TYR A 99 -2.12 11.73 -7.28
N ARG A 100 -3.07 11.20 -6.51
CA ARG A 100 -2.88 9.96 -5.79
C ARG A 100 -4.20 9.27 -5.53
N TYR A 101 -4.15 7.93 -5.51
CA TYR A 101 -5.22 7.09 -5.00
C TYR A 101 -4.77 6.49 -3.67
N GLN A 102 -5.72 6.08 -2.86
CA GLN A 102 -5.45 5.41 -1.60
C GLN A 102 -6.28 4.15 -1.50
N ALA A 103 -5.61 3.02 -1.30
CA ALA A 103 -6.25 1.73 -1.02
C ALA A 103 -6.00 1.40 0.44
N VAL A 104 -7.07 1.13 1.18
CA VAL A 104 -7.00 0.83 2.61
C VAL A 104 -7.18 -0.67 2.79
N TYR A 105 -6.17 -1.30 3.41
CA TYR A 105 -6.15 -2.75 3.63
C TYR A 105 -6.14 -3.09 5.11
N ASP A 106 -6.94 -4.09 5.45
CA ASP A 106 -6.91 -4.70 6.77
C ASP A 106 -6.17 -6.03 6.65
N MET A 107 -5.13 -6.20 7.47
CA MET A 107 -4.27 -7.37 7.42
C MET A 107 -4.20 -8.06 8.77
N VAL A 108 -4.14 -9.39 8.74
CA VAL A 108 -3.88 -10.23 9.91
C VAL A 108 -2.63 -11.04 9.61
N TYR A 109 -1.68 -11.03 10.53
CA TYR A 109 -0.37 -11.66 10.30
C TYR A 109 0.31 -12.02 11.61
N MET A 110 1.38 -12.81 11.51
CA MET A 110 2.28 -13.13 12.62
C MET A 110 3.69 -12.67 12.24
N GLU A 111 4.36 -12.04 13.18
CA GLU A 111 5.75 -11.60 12.99
C GLU A 111 6.71 -12.45 13.80
#